data_15be9fab844f14b8fd737fd5deab723c
#
_entry.id   15be9fab844f14b8fd737fd5deab723c
#
_cell.length_a   1.000
_cell.length_b   1.000
_cell.length_c   1.000
_cell.angle_alpha   90.00
_cell.angle_beta   90.00
_cell.angle_gamma   90.00
#
_symmetry.space_group_name_H-M   'P 1'
#
loop_
_entity.id
_entity.type
_entity.pdbx_description
1 polymer ?
#
loop_
_entity_poly.entity_id
_entity_poly.type
_entity_poly.pdbx_seq_one_letter_code
_entity_poly.pdbx_strand_id
1 'polypeptide(L)'
;MVRKLSETEAKATLGIAVDNTHNCQIRADEFLPELRGRKAIRKYREMRDNDSTIGAVMYAVEQILRDVDLKVKPANDSEAAKREAQFIEEVLHDMDHTLDDHIAEALSFLSYGFAWFEVIYKRRVGPTERSDKKHSKYSDGRIGVRKIASRAPWTLNKFDVDQKTGDVNGIEQAVGFIGGRNYIPTNKSLYYRTTSLNGDPSGRSILRNAYTSYEYLNNLQAIEAIAVERELAGIPVARIPAEYLSADATPAQVQFLSGLKQVLRDVKFNEQGYIITPSDTYLDKDGSPTNIRLVDIELMASNGKRNIDIDPIVRRY
;
A
#
# COMPACT_ATOMS: atom_id res chain seq x y z
N MET A 1 -14.14 18.16 37.51
CA MET A 1 -13.53 17.57 38.70
C MET A 1 -12.42 16.64 38.29
N VAL A 2 -11.15 17.02 38.41
CA VAL A 2 -10.02 16.16 38.05
C VAL A 2 -9.83 15.15 39.18
N ARG A 3 -10.03 13.88 38.90
CA ARG A 3 -9.80 12.79 39.86
C ARG A 3 -8.30 12.76 40.20
N LYS A 4 -7.93 13.01 41.46
CA LYS A 4 -6.54 12.79 41.90
C LYS A 4 -6.29 11.28 41.90
N LEU A 5 -5.26 10.87 41.14
CA LEU A 5 -4.77 9.50 41.14
C LEU A 5 -4.23 9.13 42.52
N SER A 6 -4.44 7.91 42.96
CA SER A 6 -3.78 7.37 44.16
C SER A 6 -2.28 7.25 43.92
N GLU A 7 -1.50 7.26 45.00
CA GLU A 7 -0.02 7.13 44.91
C GLU A 7 0.40 5.82 44.21
N THR A 8 -0.39 4.77 44.34
CA THR A 8 -0.21 3.49 43.67
C THR A 8 -0.53 3.56 42.17
N GLU A 9 -1.60 4.28 41.78
CA GLU A 9 -1.94 4.52 40.38
C GLU A 9 -0.91 5.42 39.71
N ALA A 10 -0.37 6.43 40.41
CA ALA A 10 0.68 7.30 39.91
C ALA A 10 2.00 6.54 39.67
N LYS A 11 2.35 5.58 40.53
CA LYS A 11 3.54 4.72 40.36
C LYS A 11 3.35 3.72 39.22
N ALA A 12 2.14 3.22 39.01
CA ALA A 12 1.82 2.29 37.92
C ALA A 12 1.87 2.91 36.54
N THR A 13 1.71 4.25 36.45
CA THR A 13 1.75 5.00 35.18
C THR A 13 3.09 5.69 34.91
N LEU A 14 4.10 5.46 35.77
CA LEU A 14 5.41 6.08 35.63
C LEU A 14 6.11 5.59 34.35
N GLY A 15 6.46 6.52 33.45
CA GLY A 15 7.13 6.19 32.19
C GLY A 15 6.18 5.88 31.03
N ILE A 16 4.86 5.88 31.25
CA ILE A 16 3.88 5.68 30.17
C ILE A 16 3.45 7.04 29.62
N ALA A 17 3.45 7.21 28.30
CA ALA A 17 2.83 8.35 27.65
C ALA A 17 1.30 8.22 27.76
N VAL A 18 0.69 9.00 28.65
CA VAL A 18 -0.76 8.90 29.01
C VAL A 18 -1.68 9.09 27.80
N ASP A 19 -1.26 9.86 26.80
CA ASP A 19 -2.04 10.13 25.59
C ASP A 19 -2.15 8.92 24.63
N ASN A 20 -1.27 7.93 24.80
CA ASN A 20 -1.26 6.75 23.94
C ASN A 20 -2.12 5.59 24.43
N THR A 21 -2.69 5.70 25.64
CA THR A 21 -3.55 4.67 26.22
C THR A 21 -4.98 5.14 26.32
N HIS A 22 -5.85 4.61 25.47
CA HIS A 22 -7.30 4.73 25.64
C HIS A 22 -7.88 3.33 25.74
N ASN A 23 -8.55 3.01 26.86
CA ASN A 23 -9.13 1.68 27.14
C ASN A 23 -8.10 0.53 26.95
N CYS A 24 -6.89 0.69 27.47
CA CYS A 24 -5.85 -0.33 27.43
C CYS A 24 -5.33 -0.67 26.02
N GLN A 25 -5.53 0.19 25.05
CA GLN A 25 -4.95 0.08 23.72
C GLN A 25 -4.04 1.27 23.44
N ILE A 26 -2.86 1.02 22.86
CA ILE A 26 -2.02 2.11 22.36
C ILE A 26 -2.79 2.83 21.25
N ARG A 27 -3.01 4.12 21.45
CA ARG A 27 -3.60 4.96 20.43
C ARG A 27 -2.51 5.32 19.43
N ALA A 28 -2.68 4.90 18.18
CA ALA A 28 -1.79 5.32 17.11
C ALA A 28 -1.75 6.86 17.03
N ASP A 29 -0.55 7.43 17.00
CA ASP A 29 -0.34 8.88 16.91
C ASP A 29 -0.73 9.46 15.54
N GLU A 30 -1.21 8.60 14.65
CA GLU A 30 -1.64 8.98 13.31
C GLU A 30 -3.10 9.47 13.30
N PHE A 31 -3.32 10.72 12.85
CA PHE A 31 -4.65 11.32 12.78
C PHE A 31 -5.46 10.84 11.56
N LEU A 32 -4.80 10.40 10.47
CA LEU A 32 -5.48 9.91 9.28
C LEU A 32 -5.92 8.45 9.48
N PRO A 33 -7.23 8.14 9.40
CA PRO A 33 -7.73 6.77 9.60
C PRO A 33 -7.19 5.77 8.57
N GLU A 34 -6.84 6.24 7.37
CA GLU A 34 -6.32 5.43 6.26
C GLU A 34 -4.88 4.97 6.51
N LEU A 35 -4.14 5.73 7.32
CA LEU A 35 -2.75 5.45 7.69
C LEU A 35 -2.63 4.79 9.08
N ARG A 36 -3.70 4.11 9.55
CA ARG A 36 -3.69 3.36 10.81
C ARG A 36 -3.68 1.86 10.58
N GLY A 37 -2.84 1.15 11.34
CA GLY A 37 -2.78 -0.30 11.39
C GLY A 37 -2.61 -0.95 10.00
N ARG A 38 -3.41 -1.98 9.69
CA ARG A 38 -3.32 -2.71 8.42
C ARG A 38 -3.60 -1.87 7.18
N LYS A 39 -4.40 -0.81 7.30
CA LYS A 39 -4.68 0.11 6.18
C LYS A 39 -3.41 0.86 5.79
N ALA A 40 -2.66 1.36 6.77
CA ALA A 40 -1.38 2.00 6.56
C ALA A 40 -0.40 1.08 5.81
N ILE A 41 -0.25 -0.15 6.26
CA ILE A 41 0.65 -1.13 5.64
C ILE A 41 0.29 -1.38 4.18
N ARG A 42 -1.03 -1.52 3.88
CA ARG A 42 -1.51 -1.67 2.50
C ARG A 42 -1.18 -0.43 1.67
N LYS A 43 -1.44 0.75 2.20
CA LYS A 43 -1.22 2.01 1.49
C LYS A 43 0.28 2.26 1.23
N TYR A 44 1.15 2.04 2.20
CA TYR A 44 2.60 2.18 2.00
C TYR A 44 3.15 1.15 0.99
N ARG A 45 2.59 -0.06 0.98
CA ARG A 45 2.93 -1.05 -0.04
C ARG A 45 2.50 -0.58 -1.43
N GLU A 46 1.28 -0.07 -1.57
CA GLU A 46 0.76 0.50 -2.81
C GLU A 46 1.66 1.64 -3.32
N MET A 47 2.03 2.59 -2.44
CA MET A 47 2.92 3.69 -2.78
C MET A 47 4.29 3.20 -3.27
N ARG A 48 4.90 2.24 -2.56
CA ARG A 48 6.22 1.71 -2.92
C ARG A 48 6.21 0.93 -4.24
N ASP A 49 5.17 0.12 -4.44
CA ASP A 49 5.12 -0.84 -5.55
C ASP A 49 4.56 -0.21 -6.84
N ASN A 50 3.76 0.86 -6.76
CA ASN A 50 3.10 1.47 -7.92
C ASN A 50 3.66 2.84 -8.34
N ASP A 51 4.29 3.59 -7.44
CA ASP A 51 4.90 4.87 -7.79
C ASP A 51 6.36 4.69 -8.18
N SER A 52 6.70 5.06 -9.41
CA SER A 52 8.04 4.87 -9.96
C SER A 52 9.10 5.68 -9.23
N THR A 53 8.77 6.88 -8.77
CA THR A 53 9.71 7.76 -8.04
C THR A 53 9.96 7.23 -6.64
N ILE A 54 8.88 6.88 -5.91
CA ILE A 54 9.00 6.31 -4.57
C ILE A 54 9.76 4.98 -4.64
N GLY A 55 9.40 4.10 -5.58
CA GLY A 55 10.08 2.83 -5.79
C GLY A 55 11.57 2.97 -6.06
N ALA A 56 11.95 3.89 -6.95
CA ALA A 56 13.35 4.15 -7.29
C ALA A 56 14.14 4.68 -6.08
N VAL A 57 13.58 5.65 -5.33
CA VAL A 57 14.22 6.20 -4.13
C VAL A 57 14.39 5.12 -3.06
N MET A 58 13.34 4.33 -2.80
CA MET A 58 13.41 3.22 -1.83
C MET A 58 14.46 2.20 -2.21
N TYR A 59 14.49 1.80 -3.49
CA TYR A 59 15.51 0.89 -4.00
C TYR A 59 16.92 1.43 -3.82
N ALA A 60 17.16 2.71 -4.15
CA ALA A 60 18.48 3.33 -3.96
C ALA A 60 18.91 3.34 -2.49
N VAL A 61 18.01 3.70 -1.57
CA VAL A 61 18.28 3.69 -0.12
C VAL A 61 18.58 2.26 0.37
N GLU A 62 17.79 1.28 -0.07
CA GLU A 62 18.02 -0.13 0.28
C GLU A 62 19.38 -0.63 -0.22
N GLN A 63 19.79 -0.29 -1.44
CA GLN A 63 21.11 -0.66 -1.98
C GLN A 63 22.25 -0.05 -1.17
N ILE A 64 22.17 1.23 -0.82
CA ILE A 64 23.19 1.91 0.00
C ILE A 64 23.32 1.25 1.38
N LEU A 65 22.21 0.88 1.99
CA LEU A 65 22.20 0.26 3.32
C LEU A 65 22.65 -1.21 3.30
N ARG A 66 22.46 -1.90 2.19
CA ARG A 66 22.94 -3.28 2.00
C ARG A 66 24.45 -3.37 1.78
N ASP A 67 25.08 -2.30 1.30
CA ASP A 67 26.53 -2.23 1.08
C ASP A 67 27.34 -2.07 2.40
N VAL A 68 26.65 -2.08 3.54
CA VAL A 68 27.31 -1.96 4.86
C VAL A 68 27.90 -3.30 5.29
N ASP A 69 29.21 -3.34 5.44
CA ASP A 69 29.95 -4.51 5.91
C ASP A 69 29.80 -4.67 7.42
N LEU A 70 29.04 -5.67 7.86
CA LEU A 70 28.81 -5.98 9.26
C LEU A 70 29.89 -6.91 9.79
N LYS A 71 30.68 -6.45 10.77
CA LYS A 71 31.76 -7.19 11.41
C LYS A 71 31.50 -7.45 12.87
N VAL A 72 31.72 -8.69 13.31
CA VAL A 72 31.69 -9.05 14.71
C VAL A 72 33.02 -8.64 15.35
N LYS A 73 33.00 -7.82 16.39
CA LYS A 73 34.21 -7.41 17.15
C LYS A 73 34.16 -7.97 18.56
N PRO A 74 35.28 -8.50 19.07
CA PRO A 74 35.35 -8.91 20.48
C PRO A 74 35.20 -7.71 21.42
N ALA A 75 34.56 -7.90 22.56
CA ALA A 75 34.32 -6.83 23.54
C ALA A 75 35.62 -6.29 24.19
N ASN A 76 36.65 -7.12 24.25
CA ASN A 76 37.97 -6.78 24.75
C ASN A 76 39.04 -7.75 24.18
N ASP A 77 40.29 -7.52 24.46
CA ASP A 77 41.42 -8.32 23.93
C ASP A 77 41.61 -9.69 24.61
N SER A 78 40.74 -10.08 25.55
CA SER A 78 40.84 -11.38 26.22
C SER A 78 40.56 -12.54 25.24
N GLU A 79 41.20 -13.65 25.44
CA GLU A 79 41.02 -14.87 24.66
C GLU A 79 39.57 -15.42 24.77
N ALA A 80 38.88 -15.13 25.86
CA ALA A 80 37.49 -15.49 26.03
C ALA A 80 36.58 -14.65 25.10
N ALA A 81 36.79 -13.32 25.05
CA ALA A 81 36.00 -12.43 24.18
C ALA A 81 36.26 -12.72 22.70
N LYS A 82 37.50 -13.04 22.31
CA LYS A 82 37.81 -13.43 20.91
C LYS A 82 37.09 -14.72 20.52
N ARG A 83 37.08 -15.74 21.40
CA ARG A 83 36.35 -17.00 21.16
C ARG A 83 34.84 -16.80 21.02
N GLU A 84 34.27 -15.92 21.85
CA GLU A 84 32.82 -15.62 21.75
C GLU A 84 32.50 -14.83 20.46
N ALA A 85 33.33 -13.87 20.05
CA ALA A 85 33.19 -13.16 18.79
C ALA A 85 33.24 -14.12 17.59
N GLN A 86 34.23 -15.02 17.57
CA GLN A 86 34.32 -16.06 16.54
C GLN A 86 33.08 -16.96 16.55
N PHE A 87 32.57 -17.36 17.71
CA PHE A 87 31.36 -18.17 17.78
C PHE A 87 30.14 -17.45 17.18
N ILE A 88 29.97 -16.15 17.44
CA ILE A 88 28.87 -15.36 16.86
C ILE A 88 29.02 -15.28 15.33
N GLU A 89 30.22 -15.04 14.83
CA GLU A 89 30.51 -15.02 13.40
C GLU A 89 30.17 -16.36 12.73
N GLU A 90 30.58 -17.48 13.34
CA GLU A 90 30.22 -18.82 12.90
C GLU A 90 28.70 -19.06 12.89
N VAL A 91 27.98 -18.58 13.92
CA VAL A 91 26.51 -18.69 14.01
C VAL A 91 25.83 -17.94 12.84
N LEU A 92 26.32 -16.75 12.51
CA LEU A 92 25.79 -15.96 11.40
C LEU A 92 26.02 -16.65 10.03
N HIS A 93 27.15 -17.34 9.88
CA HIS A 93 27.48 -18.10 8.65
C HIS A 93 26.85 -19.51 8.58
N ASP A 94 26.27 -19.99 9.68
CA ASP A 94 25.61 -21.30 9.78
C ASP A 94 24.09 -21.24 9.65
N MET A 95 23.52 -20.06 9.37
CA MET A 95 22.08 -19.91 9.13
C MET A 95 21.65 -20.51 7.78
N ASP A 96 20.35 -20.83 7.65
CA ASP A 96 19.74 -21.36 6.43
C ASP A 96 19.67 -20.30 5.30
N HIS A 97 19.84 -19.02 5.61
CA HIS A 97 19.87 -17.88 4.69
C HIS A 97 21.06 -16.98 5.05
N THR A 98 21.43 -16.11 4.14
CA THR A 98 22.57 -15.21 4.35
C THR A 98 22.20 -14.04 5.26
N LEU A 99 23.19 -13.41 5.86
CA LEU A 99 22.97 -12.18 6.62
C LEU A 99 22.49 -11.04 5.71
N ASP A 100 22.95 -11.01 4.46
CA ASP A 100 22.53 -10.02 3.46
C ASP A 100 21.05 -10.16 3.10
N ASP A 101 20.53 -11.39 3.00
CA ASP A 101 19.09 -11.63 2.82
C ASP A 101 18.29 -11.12 4.02
N HIS A 102 18.80 -11.37 5.24
CA HIS A 102 18.16 -10.85 6.44
C HIS A 102 18.14 -9.31 6.47
N ILE A 103 19.26 -8.67 6.11
CA ILE A 103 19.34 -7.19 6.04
C ILE A 103 18.32 -6.66 5.03
N ALA A 104 18.26 -7.26 3.83
CA ALA A 104 17.31 -6.87 2.80
C ALA A 104 15.85 -6.93 3.29
N GLU A 105 15.48 -8.02 3.98
CA GLU A 105 14.15 -8.14 4.57
C GLU A 105 13.93 -7.17 5.74
N ALA A 106 14.97 -6.93 6.55
CA ALA A 106 14.90 -6.02 7.68
C ALA A 106 14.62 -4.58 7.24
N LEU A 107 15.21 -4.12 6.12
CA LEU A 107 15.02 -2.78 5.57
C LEU A 107 13.56 -2.45 5.23
N SER A 108 12.69 -3.45 5.18
CA SER A 108 11.24 -3.23 5.06
C SER A 108 10.67 -2.36 6.19
N PHE A 109 11.38 -2.23 7.33
CA PHE A 109 10.98 -1.32 8.41
C PHE A 109 10.93 0.15 7.98
N LEU A 110 11.71 0.53 6.97
CA LEU A 110 11.67 1.89 6.40
C LEU A 110 10.30 2.17 5.76
N SER A 111 9.80 1.20 4.96
CA SER A 111 8.51 1.34 4.27
C SER A 111 7.32 1.27 5.23
N TYR A 112 7.35 0.39 6.22
CA TYR A 112 6.17 0.12 7.07
C TYR A 112 6.25 0.76 8.46
N GLY A 113 7.40 1.32 8.84
CA GLY A 113 7.66 1.83 10.18
C GLY A 113 8.27 0.79 11.12
N PHE A 114 8.05 -0.50 10.87
CA PHE A 114 8.60 -1.61 11.65
C PHE A 114 8.82 -2.86 10.78
N ALA A 115 9.71 -3.74 11.27
CA ALA A 115 9.86 -5.11 10.78
C ALA A 115 10.02 -6.06 11.96
N TRP A 116 9.37 -7.21 11.91
CA TRP A 116 9.39 -8.21 12.97
C TRP A 116 9.89 -9.54 12.46
N PHE A 117 10.82 -10.14 13.18
CA PHE A 117 11.42 -11.42 12.84
C PHE A 117 11.36 -12.37 14.03
N GLU A 118 11.07 -13.62 13.79
CA GLU A 118 11.19 -14.68 14.77
C GLU A 118 12.52 -15.38 14.62
N VAL A 119 13.27 -15.49 15.72
CA VAL A 119 14.55 -16.22 15.78
C VAL A 119 14.28 -17.69 16.03
N ILE A 120 14.68 -18.52 15.08
CA ILE A 120 14.55 -19.97 15.17
C ILE A 120 15.92 -20.58 15.43
N TYR A 121 16.05 -21.25 16.56
CA TYR A 121 17.30 -21.85 16.99
C TYR A 121 17.48 -23.27 16.45
N LYS A 122 18.74 -23.71 16.32
CA LYS A 122 19.15 -25.09 16.09
C LYS A 122 20.29 -25.48 17.01
N ARG A 123 20.44 -26.78 17.30
CA ARG A 123 21.62 -27.31 17.97
C ARG A 123 22.66 -27.68 16.93
N ARG A 124 23.89 -27.28 17.11
CA ARG A 124 25.02 -27.53 16.22
C ARG A 124 25.53 -28.98 16.44
N VAL A 125 24.99 -29.92 15.67
CA VAL A 125 25.29 -31.36 15.80
C VAL A 125 25.99 -31.93 14.56
N GLY A 126 26.47 -31.07 13.68
CA GLY A 126 27.15 -31.45 12.44
C GLY A 126 26.18 -31.76 11.30
N PRO A 127 26.71 -32.17 10.14
CA PRO A 127 25.92 -32.59 9.00
C PRO A 127 25.04 -33.78 9.39
N THR A 128 23.76 -33.73 9.05
CA THR A 128 22.82 -34.81 9.31
C THR A 128 21.97 -35.10 8.07
N GLU A 129 21.93 -36.33 7.65
CA GLU A 129 21.10 -36.79 6.51
C GLU A 129 19.61 -36.89 6.87
N ARG A 130 19.27 -36.96 8.18
CA ARG A 130 17.90 -37.21 8.65
C ARG A 130 16.99 -35.96 8.64
N SER A 131 17.55 -34.78 8.60
CA SER A 131 16.74 -33.55 8.62
C SER A 131 17.58 -32.35 8.25
N ASP A 132 17.33 -31.75 7.09
CA ASP A 132 17.93 -30.48 6.65
C ASP A 132 17.75 -29.36 7.67
N LYS A 133 16.65 -29.41 8.44
CA LYS A 133 16.34 -28.40 9.48
C LYS A 133 17.29 -28.41 10.67
N LYS A 134 18.07 -29.46 10.86
CA LYS A 134 19.04 -29.60 11.96
C LYS A 134 20.49 -29.59 11.45
N HIS A 135 20.67 -29.46 10.15
CA HIS A 135 22.00 -29.40 9.54
C HIS A 135 22.80 -28.22 10.11
N SER A 136 24.04 -28.47 10.46
CA SER A 136 25.02 -27.48 10.89
C SER A 136 26.39 -27.83 10.33
N LYS A 137 27.16 -26.80 9.95
CA LYS A 137 28.56 -26.96 9.57
C LYS A 137 29.46 -27.37 10.77
N TYR A 138 28.98 -27.17 11.98
CA TYR A 138 29.72 -27.35 13.23
C TYR A 138 29.06 -28.44 14.08
N SER A 139 29.92 -29.12 14.92
CA SER A 139 29.49 -30.26 15.75
C SER A 139 29.81 -30.06 17.23
N ASP A 140 29.87 -28.81 17.70
CA ASP A 140 30.24 -28.46 19.08
C ASP A 140 29.11 -28.61 20.11
N GLY A 141 27.88 -28.98 19.65
CA GLY A 141 26.72 -29.18 20.52
C GLY A 141 26.09 -27.88 21.06
N ARG A 142 26.65 -26.71 20.73
CA ARG A 142 26.15 -25.39 21.14
C ARG A 142 24.85 -25.04 20.41
N ILE A 143 24.12 -24.05 20.92
CA ILE A 143 22.91 -23.55 20.30
C ILE A 143 23.29 -22.41 19.38
N GLY A 144 22.97 -22.56 18.10
CA GLY A 144 23.08 -21.51 17.07
C GLY A 144 21.72 -21.08 16.55
N VAL A 145 21.72 -20.08 15.68
CA VAL A 145 20.53 -19.61 14.96
C VAL A 145 20.38 -20.42 13.68
N ARG A 146 19.18 -21.00 13.47
CA ARG A 146 18.87 -21.67 12.21
C ARG A 146 18.48 -20.65 11.15
N LYS A 147 17.52 -19.82 11.47
CA LYS A 147 17.09 -18.71 10.62
C LYS A 147 16.40 -17.61 11.42
N ILE A 148 16.42 -16.43 10.87
CA ILE A 148 15.70 -15.26 11.33
C ILE A 148 14.52 -15.10 10.36
N ALA A 149 13.32 -15.54 10.77
CA ALA A 149 12.17 -15.65 9.90
C ALA A 149 11.37 -14.34 9.90
N SER A 150 11.26 -13.69 8.74
CA SER A 150 10.44 -12.50 8.57
C SER A 150 8.96 -12.78 8.87
N ARG A 151 8.35 -11.88 9.61
CA ARG A 151 6.92 -11.88 9.91
C ARG A 151 6.27 -10.73 9.17
N ALA A 152 5.62 -11.06 8.06
CA ALA A 152 5.08 -10.08 7.14
C ALA A 152 4.19 -9.05 7.85
N PRO A 153 4.46 -7.74 7.75
CA PRO A 153 3.74 -6.69 8.46
C PRO A 153 2.22 -6.71 8.24
N TRP A 154 1.77 -7.10 7.04
CA TRP A 154 0.33 -7.18 6.72
C TRP A 154 -0.41 -8.32 7.41
N THR A 155 0.30 -9.26 8.02
CA THR A 155 -0.29 -10.35 8.81
C THR A 155 -0.41 -10.00 10.29
N LEU A 156 0.19 -8.90 10.73
CA LEU A 156 0.10 -8.41 12.10
C LEU A 156 -1.37 -8.11 12.45
N ASN A 157 -1.82 -8.66 13.56
CA ASN A 157 -3.14 -8.37 14.12
C ASN A 157 -3.05 -7.22 15.13
N LYS A 158 -2.17 -7.37 16.11
CA LYS A 158 -1.89 -6.32 17.11
C LYS A 158 -0.51 -6.53 17.75
N PHE A 159 0.03 -5.45 18.31
CA PHE A 159 1.12 -5.51 19.28
C PHE A 159 0.54 -5.84 20.65
N ASP A 160 1.21 -6.74 21.37
CA ASP A 160 0.93 -6.99 22.78
C ASP A 160 1.84 -6.10 23.62
N VAL A 161 1.24 -5.16 24.32
CA VAL A 161 1.96 -4.13 25.07
C VAL A 161 1.55 -4.20 26.54
N ASP A 162 2.54 -4.19 27.42
CA ASP A 162 2.30 -4.12 28.85
C ASP A 162 1.68 -2.76 29.20
N GLN A 163 0.50 -2.81 29.80
CA GLN A 163 -0.26 -1.61 30.17
C GLN A 163 0.38 -0.82 31.31
N LYS A 164 1.28 -1.44 32.08
CA LYS A 164 1.94 -0.80 33.21
C LYS A 164 3.28 -0.16 32.84
N THR A 165 4.03 -0.78 31.94
CA THR A 165 5.38 -0.32 31.56
C THR A 165 5.43 0.31 30.20
N GLY A 166 4.45 0.02 29.31
CA GLY A 166 4.47 0.44 27.92
C GLY A 166 5.37 -0.41 27.02
N ASP A 167 5.97 -1.47 27.57
CA ASP A 167 6.89 -2.34 26.83
C ASP A 167 6.14 -3.28 25.88
N VAL A 168 6.74 -3.58 24.75
CA VAL A 168 6.20 -4.55 23.78
C VAL A 168 6.59 -5.96 24.21
N ASN A 169 5.61 -6.76 24.63
CA ASN A 169 5.79 -8.15 25.02
C ASN A 169 5.87 -9.11 23.83
N GLY A 170 5.23 -8.76 22.73
CA GLY A 170 5.18 -9.59 21.54
C GLY A 170 4.18 -9.07 20.52
N ILE A 171 3.90 -9.91 19.51
CA ILE A 171 2.90 -9.65 18.50
C ILE A 171 1.91 -10.81 18.37
N GLU A 172 0.65 -10.49 18.06
CA GLU A 172 -0.29 -11.45 17.51
C GLU A 172 -0.34 -11.36 16.00
N GLN A 173 -0.15 -12.50 15.35
CA GLN A 173 -0.19 -12.64 13.90
C GLN A 173 -1.43 -13.45 13.49
N ALA A 174 -2.12 -13.01 12.43
CA ALA A 174 -3.18 -13.81 11.81
C ALA A 174 -2.56 -14.96 11.01
N VAL A 175 -2.97 -16.19 11.27
CA VAL A 175 -2.48 -17.39 10.60
C VAL A 175 -3.57 -17.96 9.72
N GLY A 176 -3.36 -17.90 8.40
CA GLY A 176 -4.09 -18.63 7.38
C GLY A 176 -5.62 -18.51 7.36
N PHE A 177 -6.23 -19.38 6.55
CA PHE A 177 -7.68 -19.48 6.31
C PHE A 177 -8.52 -19.94 7.50
N ILE A 178 -7.91 -20.49 8.55
CA ILE A 178 -8.61 -21.16 9.66
C ILE A 178 -8.82 -20.21 10.87
N GLY A 179 -8.55 -18.91 10.72
CA GLY A 179 -8.77 -17.94 11.80
C GLY A 179 -7.85 -18.15 13.03
N GLY A 180 -6.78 -18.92 12.89
CA GLY A 180 -5.77 -19.12 13.93
C GLY A 180 -5.00 -17.84 14.22
N ARG A 181 -4.63 -17.66 15.49
CA ARG A 181 -3.72 -16.59 15.93
C ARG A 181 -2.42 -17.23 16.42
N ASN A 182 -1.30 -16.68 15.99
CA ASN A 182 0.01 -17.06 16.47
C ASN A 182 0.58 -15.92 17.31
N TYR A 183 1.02 -16.22 18.53
CA TYR A 183 1.67 -15.25 19.39
C TYR A 183 3.18 -15.45 19.33
N ILE A 184 3.91 -14.37 19.07
CA ILE A 184 5.37 -14.38 18.98
C ILE A 184 5.91 -13.41 20.02
N PRO A 185 6.55 -13.92 21.10
CA PRO A 185 7.05 -13.10 22.16
C PRO A 185 8.36 -12.38 21.76
N THR A 186 8.59 -11.22 22.34
CA THR A 186 9.78 -10.38 22.07
C THR A 186 11.09 -11.11 22.36
N ASN A 187 11.15 -11.99 23.39
CA ASN A 187 12.36 -12.72 23.76
C ASN A 187 12.82 -13.76 22.71
N LYS A 188 11.99 -14.05 21.70
CA LYS A 188 12.33 -14.89 20.54
C LYS A 188 12.32 -14.11 19.23
N SER A 189 12.41 -12.81 19.31
CA SER A 189 12.21 -11.94 18.15
C SER A 189 13.34 -10.95 18.00
N LEU A 190 13.56 -10.52 16.76
CA LEU A 190 14.24 -9.27 16.43
C LEU A 190 13.20 -8.30 15.93
N TYR A 191 13.18 -7.13 16.53
CA TYR A 191 12.23 -6.10 16.24
C TYR A 191 12.94 -4.82 15.83
N TYR A 192 12.77 -4.44 14.56
CA TYR A 192 13.30 -3.22 13.98
C TYR A 192 12.17 -2.22 13.85
N ARG A 193 12.44 -0.97 14.19
CA ARG A 193 11.49 0.11 13.97
C ARG A 193 12.22 1.41 13.64
N THR A 194 11.53 2.28 12.95
CA THR A 194 11.92 3.66 12.74
C THR A 194 11.69 4.49 14.00
N THR A 195 11.81 5.81 13.90
CA THR A 195 11.48 6.72 15.00
C THR A 195 10.08 6.46 15.52
N SER A 196 9.97 6.26 16.82
CA SER A 196 8.69 6.12 17.50
C SER A 196 8.34 7.47 18.14
N LEU A 197 7.11 7.92 17.90
CA LEU A 197 6.53 9.03 18.62
C LEU A 197 5.67 8.47 19.75
N ASN A 198 5.78 9.05 20.94
CA ASN A 198 4.94 8.69 22.08
C ASN A 198 4.86 7.19 22.41
N GLY A 199 5.89 6.41 22.10
CA GLY A 199 5.93 4.97 22.41
C GLY A 199 5.12 4.08 21.47
N ASP A 200 4.60 4.58 20.34
CA ASP A 200 3.91 3.75 19.35
C ASP A 200 4.85 2.64 18.82
N PRO A 201 4.50 1.35 19.00
CA PRO A 201 5.32 0.24 18.53
C PRO A 201 5.33 0.10 17.01
N SER A 202 4.35 0.64 16.30
CA SER A 202 4.30 0.54 14.84
C SER A 202 5.35 1.41 14.13
N GLY A 203 6.03 2.32 14.87
CA GLY A 203 6.99 3.25 14.29
C GLY A 203 6.34 4.17 13.24
N ARG A 204 7.16 4.92 12.52
CA ARG A 204 6.66 5.83 11.48
C ARG A 204 7.33 5.52 10.14
N SER A 205 6.52 5.15 9.14
CA SER A 205 7.00 4.98 7.78
C SER A 205 7.67 6.25 7.25
N ILE A 206 8.80 6.12 6.56
CA ILE A 206 9.42 7.26 5.86
C ILE A 206 8.54 7.76 4.71
N LEU A 207 7.64 6.93 4.19
CA LEU A 207 6.68 7.28 3.14
C LEU A 207 5.52 8.14 3.65
N ARG A 208 5.36 8.27 4.98
CA ARG A 208 4.25 9.02 5.58
C ARG A 208 4.13 10.44 5.04
N ASN A 209 5.24 11.13 4.87
CA ASN A 209 5.23 12.52 4.40
C ASN A 209 4.92 12.64 2.90
N ALA A 210 5.19 11.59 2.11
CA ALA A 210 4.87 11.56 0.69
C ALA A 210 3.40 11.21 0.39
N TYR A 211 2.64 10.73 1.39
CA TYR A 211 1.28 10.23 1.20
C TYR A 211 0.34 11.26 0.54
N THR A 212 0.31 12.48 1.03
CA THR A 212 -0.60 13.50 0.48
C THR A 212 -0.28 13.84 -0.98
N SER A 213 1.00 13.94 -1.32
CA SER A 213 1.44 14.21 -2.69
C SER A 213 1.12 13.04 -3.61
N TYR A 214 1.30 11.80 -3.14
CA TYR A 214 0.95 10.58 -3.86
C TYR A 214 -0.55 10.50 -4.16
N GLU A 215 -1.42 10.72 -3.18
CA GLU A 215 -2.87 10.72 -3.38
C GLU A 215 -3.31 11.83 -4.36
N TYR A 216 -2.72 13.01 -4.23
CA TYR A 216 -3.00 14.11 -5.16
C TYR A 216 -2.59 13.76 -6.59
N LEU A 217 -1.41 13.17 -6.78
CA LEU A 217 -0.91 12.78 -8.10
C LEU A 217 -1.80 11.70 -8.73
N ASN A 218 -2.17 10.67 -7.98
CA ASN A 218 -3.07 9.62 -8.47
C ASN A 218 -4.43 10.17 -8.90
N ASN A 219 -5.01 11.07 -8.10
CA ASN A 219 -6.27 11.72 -8.46
C ASN A 219 -6.13 12.59 -9.72
N LEU A 220 -5.02 13.30 -9.85
CA LEU A 220 -4.75 14.13 -11.04
C LEU A 220 -4.60 13.26 -12.30
N GLN A 221 -3.84 12.17 -12.22
CA GLN A 221 -3.68 11.21 -13.32
C GLN A 221 -5.01 10.59 -13.75
N ALA A 222 -5.87 10.23 -12.80
CA ALA A 222 -7.21 9.71 -13.11
C ALA A 222 -8.07 10.75 -13.83
N ILE A 223 -8.02 12.01 -13.40
CA ILE A 223 -8.73 13.12 -14.07
C ILE A 223 -8.15 13.39 -15.45
N GLU A 224 -6.82 13.39 -15.60
CA GLU A 224 -6.13 13.55 -16.89
C GLU A 224 -6.55 12.43 -17.87
N ALA A 225 -6.54 11.17 -17.42
CA ALA A 225 -6.96 10.04 -18.27
C ALA A 225 -8.41 10.19 -18.77
N ILE A 226 -9.34 10.56 -17.89
CA ILE A 226 -10.74 10.83 -18.26
C ILE A 226 -10.83 12.02 -19.20
N ALA A 227 -10.05 13.07 -19.00
CA ALA A 227 -10.07 14.25 -19.83
C ALA A 227 -9.55 13.95 -21.24
N VAL A 228 -8.44 13.19 -21.35
CA VAL A 228 -7.88 12.74 -22.63
C VAL A 228 -8.86 11.84 -23.36
N GLU A 229 -9.48 10.87 -22.68
CA GLU A 229 -10.51 10.01 -23.27
C GLU A 229 -11.68 10.83 -23.86
N ARG A 230 -12.17 11.80 -23.09
CA ARG A 230 -13.28 12.67 -23.56
C ARG A 230 -12.89 13.59 -24.69
N GLU A 231 -11.66 14.08 -24.72
CA GLU A 231 -11.18 14.94 -25.81
C GLU A 231 -10.96 14.14 -27.09
N LEU A 232 -10.41 12.92 -27.00
CA LEU A 232 -10.19 12.07 -28.18
C LEU A 232 -11.47 11.44 -28.72
N ALA A 233 -12.37 10.97 -27.85
CA ALA A 233 -13.62 10.33 -28.26
C ALA A 233 -14.69 11.33 -28.66
N GLY A 234 -14.59 12.57 -28.17
CA GLY A 234 -15.65 13.59 -28.32
C GLY A 234 -16.88 13.27 -27.43
N ILE A 235 -17.82 14.22 -27.42
CA ILE A 235 -19.12 14.02 -26.79
C ILE A 235 -20.16 13.84 -27.91
N PRO A 236 -20.81 12.66 -28.00
CA PRO A 236 -21.83 12.48 -29.01
C PRO A 236 -23.04 13.36 -28.67
N VAL A 237 -23.40 14.20 -29.62
CA VAL A 237 -24.56 15.11 -29.54
C VAL A 237 -25.54 14.75 -30.63
N ALA A 238 -26.77 14.45 -30.26
CA ALA A 238 -27.87 14.28 -31.21
C ALA A 238 -28.78 15.51 -31.20
N ARG A 239 -29.02 16.09 -32.36
CA ARG A 239 -30.05 17.12 -32.57
C ARG A 239 -31.28 16.44 -33.13
N ILE A 240 -32.41 16.58 -32.46
CA ILE A 240 -33.70 15.98 -32.82
C ILE A 240 -34.81 17.01 -32.68
N PRO A 241 -35.94 16.83 -33.35
CA PRO A 241 -37.11 17.71 -33.22
C PRO A 241 -37.59 17.76 -31.76
N ALA A 242 -38.04 18.96 -31.33
CA ALA A 242 -38.50 19.17 -29.95
C ALA A 242 -39.71 18.29 -29.58
N GLU A 243 -40.48 17.87 -30.55
CA GLU A 243 -41.66 16.99 -30.38
C GLU A 243 -41.30 15.65 -29.75
N TYR A 244 -40.08 15.10 -30.04
CA TYR A 244 -39.57 13.85 -29.46
C TYR A 244 -39.19 13.98 -27.98
N LEU A 245 -39.01 15.23 -27.51
CA LEU A 245 -38.67 15.54 -26.12
C LEU A 245 -39.89 16.00 -25.31
N SER A 246 -41.04 16.17 -25.94
CA SER A 246 -42.27 16.61 -25.33
C SER A 246 -42.91 15.51 -24.46
N ALA A 247 -43.72 15.90 -23.48
CA ALA A 247 -44.52 14.99 -22.69
C ALA A 247 -45.63 14.30 -23.50
N ASP A 248 -46.03 14.92 -24.61
CA ASP A 248 -47.09 14.43 -25.53
C ASP A 248 -46.50 13.58 -26.69
N ALA A 249 -45.25 13.17 -26.59
CA ALA A 249 -44.61 12.36 -27.64
C ALA A 249 -45.34 11.02 -27.80
N THR A 250 -45.51 10.62 -29.07
CA THR A 250 -46.14 9.33 -29.40
C THR A 250 -45.28 8.16 -28.94
N PRO A 251 -45.86 6.96 -28.68
CA PRO A 251 -45.08 5.78 -28.28
C PRO A 251 -43.96 5.44 -29.24
N ALA A 252 -44.12 5.66 -30.55
CA ALA A 252 -43.06 5.44 -31.54
C ALA A 252 -41.92 6.44 -31.38
N GLN A 253 -42.19 7.70 -31.08
CA GLN A 253 -41.18 8.73 -30.81
C GLN A 253 -40.39 8.44 -29.53
N VAL A 254 -41.08 7.98 -28.48
CA VAL A 254 -40.44 7.57 -27.23
C VAL A 254 -39.52 6.36 -27.45
N GLN A 255 -39.97 5.37 -28.22
CA GLN A 255 -39.15 4.20 -28.57
C GLN A 255 -37.91 4.60 -29.40
N PHE A 256 -38.08 5.47 -30.39
CA PHE A 256 -36.97 6.02 -31.17
C PHE A 256 -35.95 6.74 -30.27
N LEU A 257 -36.43 7.62 -29.39
CA LEU A 257 -35.57 8.34 -28.45
C LEU A 257 -34.78 7.40 -27.53
N SER A 258 -35.41 6.33 -27.06
CA SER A 258 -34.74 5.30 -26.22
C SER A 258 -33.67 4.57 -27.00
N GLY A 259 -33.94 4.17 -28.24
CA GLY A 259 -32.94 3.56 -29.13
C GLY A 259 -31.76 4.50 -29.44
N LEU A 260 -32.07 5.77 -29.73
CA LEU A 260 -31.03 6.79 -29.98
C LEU A 260 -30.12 6.98 -28.76
N LYS A 261 -30.69 7.05 -27.54
CA LYS A 261 -29.92 7.12 -26.29
C LYS A 261 -29.01 5.91 -26.11
N GLN A 262 -29.48 4.72 -26.47
CA GLN A 262 -28.69 3.49 -26.43
C GLN A 262 -27.50 3.59 -27.41
N VAL A 263 -27.76 3.93 -28.66
CA VAL A 263 -26.75 4.09 -29.72
C VAL A 263 -25.68 5.10 -29.31
N LEU A 264 -26.07 6.28 -28.79
CA LEU A 264 -25.12 7.29 -28.33
C LEU A 264 -24.25 6.81 -27.15
N ARG A 265 -24.80 5.94 -26.31
CA ARG A 265 -24.05 5.29 -25.22
C ARG A 265 -23.05 4.29 -25.76
N ASP A 266 -23.46 3.42 -26.66
CA ASP A 266 -22.66 2.34 -27.22
C ASP A 266 -21.50 2.88 -28.08
N VAL A 267 -21.71 3.98 -28.80
CA VAL A 267 -20.66 4.73 -29.53
C VAL A 267 -19.60 5.25 -28.54
N LYS A 268 -20.03 5.81 -27.41
CA LYS A 268 -19.12 6.33 -26.39
C LYS A 268 -18.21 5.25 -25.80
N PHE A 269 -18.73 4.03 -25.64
CA PHE A 269 -17.97 2.89 -25.14
C PHE A 269 -17.25 2.09 -26.23
N ASN A 270 -17.24 2.59 -27.48
CA ASN A 270 -16.61 1.92 -28.62
C ASN A 270 -17.18 0.51 -28.92
N GLU A 271 -18.44 0.26 -28.51
CA GLU A 271 -19.14 -0.99 -28.78
C GLU A 271 -19.82 -1.00 -30.17
N GLN A 272 -20.00 0.16 -30.75
CA GLN A 272 -20.66 0.32 -32.06
C GLN A 272 -19.80 1.16 -33.01
N GLY A 273 -19.38 0.57 -34.13
CA GLY A 273 -18.49 1.19 -35.10
C GLY A 273 -19.18 2.06 -36.16
N TYR A 274 -20.53 2.06 -36.23
CA TYR A 274 -21.29 2.87 -37.19
C TYR A 274 -22.70 3.17 -36.66
N ILE A 275 -23.28 4.25 -37.17
CA ILE A 275 -24.64 4.67 -36.86
C ILE A 275 -25.39 4.89 -38.20
N ILE A 276 -26.60 4.39 -38.27
CA ILE A 276 -27.50 4.64 -39.41
C ILE A 276 -28.57 5.62 -38.95
N THR A 277 -28.65 6.76 -39.63
CA THR A 277 -29.66 7.79 -39.36
C THR A 277 -30.58 7.98 -40.59
N PRO A 278 -31.86 8.35 -40.39
CA PRO A 278 -32.74 8.74 -41.48
C PRO A 278 -32.14 9.91 -42.26
N SER A 279 -32.29 9.91 -43.55
CA SER A 279 -31.88 11.01 -44.44
C SER A 279 -32.93 12.10 -44.60
N ASP A 280 -34.05 11.98 -43.90
CA ASP A 280 -35.17 12.93 -44.00
C ASP A 280 -34.75 14.33 -43.54
N THR A 281 -35.26 15.33 -44.27
CA THR A 281 -35.00 16.74 -44.01
C THR A 281 -36.29 17.48 -43.65
N TYR A 282 -36.17 18.62 -42.99
CA TYR A 282 -37.31 19.51 -42.77
C TYR A 282 -37.83 20.00 -44.09
N LEU A 283 -39.18 20.12 -44.23
CA LEU A 283 -39.85 20.72 -45.37
C LEU A 283 -40.01 22.21 -45.12
N ASP A 284 -39.82 23.02 -46.18
CA ASP A 284 -40.12 24.45 -46.18
C ASP A 284 -41.64 24.67 -46.31
N LYS A 285 -42.08 25.91 -46.14
CA LYS A 285 -43.52 26.30 -46.24
C LYS A 285 -44.16 25.89 -47.55
N ASP A 286 -43.36 25.74 -48.60
CA ASP A 286 -43.78 25.31 -49.92
C ASP A 286 -43.74 23.81 -50.17
N GLY A 287 -43.43 23.01 -49.12
CA GLY A 287 -43.31 21.55 -49.17
C GLY A 287 -42.03 21.05 -49.83
N SER A 288 -41.07 21.92 -50.10
CA SER A 288 -39.76 21.55 -50.65
C SER A 288 -38.80 21.12 -49.56
N PRO A 289 -37.99 20.04 -49.75
CA PRO A 289 -37.01 19.59 -48.76
C PRO A 289 -35.93 20.65 -48.54
N THR A 290 -35.65 20.96 -47.27
CA THR A 290 -34.56 21.86 -46.87
C THR A 290 -33.27 21.10 -46.72
N ASN A 291 -32.13 21.81 -46.62
CA ASN A 291 -30.83 21.18 -46.33
C ASN A 291 -30.64 20.82 -44.85
N ILE A 292 -31.64 21.01 -44.01
CA ILE A 292 -31.57 20.74 -42.58
C ILE A 292 -32.13 19.34 -42.32
N ARG A 293 -31.28 18.44 -41.79
CA ARG A 293 -31.68 17.06 -41.42
C ARG A 293 -32.60 17.07 -40.22
N LEU A 294 -33.59 16.15 -40.20
CA LEU A 294 -34.47 15.92 -39.06
C LEU A 294 -33.74 15.38 -37.87
N VAL A 295 -32.77 14.50 -38.11
CA VAL A 295 -31.91 13.93 -37.07
C VAL A 295 -30.46 14.11 -37.48
N ASP A 296 -29.68 14.74 -36.62
CA ASP A 296 -28.27 14.98 -36.85
C ASP A 296 -27.45 14.51 -35.64
N ILE A 297 -26.38 13.75 -35.88
CA ILE A 297 -25.51 13.23 -34.85
C ILE A 297 -24.12 13.71 -35.15
N GLU A 298 -23.52 14.42 -34.21
CA GLU A 298 -22.15 14.93 -34.29
C GLU A 298 -21.36 14.47 -33.09
N LEU A 299 -20.08 14.25 -33.30
CA LEU A 299 -19.12 14.18 -32.19
C LEU A 299 -18.63 15.60 -31.92
N MET A 300 -19.07 16.16 -30.80
CA MET A 300 -18.62 17.47 -30.37
C MET A 300 -17.26 17.32 -29.71
N ALA A 301 -16.20 17.60 -30.47
CA ALA A 301 -14.88 17.84 -29.88
C ALA A 301 -14.88 19.20 -29.19
N SER A 302 -14.07 19.36 -28.18
CA SER A 302 -13.91 20.62 -27.43
C SER A 302 -13.24 21.68 -28.32
N ASN A 303 -13.95 22.21 -29.29
CA ASN A 303 -13.48 23.32 -30.16
C ASN A 303 -13.41 24.67 -29.44
N GLY A 304 -13.57 24.71 -28.15
CA GLY A 304 -13.53 25.93 -27.36
C GLY A 304 -12.28 25.95 -26.45
N LYS A 305 -11.57 27.05 -26.43
CA LYS A 305 -10.55 27.64 -25.53
C LYS A 305 -9.94 26.80 -24.34
N ARG A 306 -10.21 25.51 -24.27
CA ARG A 306 -9.63 24.53 -23.34
C ARG A 306 -9.11 23.32 -24.12
N ASN A 307 -8.24 23.59 -25.12
CA ASN A 307 -7.44 22.50 -25.68
C ASN A 307 -6.56 21.98 -24.54
N ILE A 308 -6.83 20.75 -24.09
CA ILE A 308 -5.87 20.03 -23.29
C ILE A 308 -4.73 19.74 -24.25
N ASP A 309 -3.59 20.39 -24.01
CA ASP A 309 -2.39 20.06 -24.74
C ASP A 309 -1.95 18.66 -24.30
N ILE A 310 -2.16 17.67 -25.17
CA ILE A 310 -1.86 16.27 -24.89
C ILE A 310 -0.35 16.02 -24.91
N ASP A 311 0.41 16.82 -25.65
CA ASP A 311 1.86 16.69 -25.81
C ASP A 311 2.63 16.68 -24.46
N PRO A 312 2.39 17.61 -23.51
CA PRO A 312 3.01 17.58 -22.20
C PRO A 312 2.60 16.37 -21.35
N ILE A 313 1.37 15.85 -21.55
CA ILE A 313 0.86 14.67 -20.84
C ILE A 313 1.60 13.43 -21.35
N VAL A 314 1.66 13.24 -22.68
CA VAL A 314 2.35 12.09 -23.30
C VAL A 314 3.85 12.09 -22.98
N ARG A 315 4.49 13.26 -22.91
CA ARG A 315 5.91 13.35 -22.56
C ARG A 315 6.22 13.07 -21.09
N ARG A 316 5.21 13.05 -20.22
CA ARG A 316 5.35 12.78 -18.78
C ARG A 316 5.44 11.28 -18.49
N TYR A 317 4.89 10.44 -19.36
CA TYR A 317 4.91 8.98 -19.29
C TYR A 317 5.89 8.38 -20.33
#